data_dd9d1dbe65deb1ed4891284e119a3f28
#
_entry.id   dd9d1dbe65deb1ed4891284e119a3f28
#
_cell.length_a   1.000
_cell.length_b   1.000
_cell.length_c   1.000
_cell.angle_alpha   90.00
_cell.angle_beta   90.00
_cell.angle_gamma   90.00
#
_symmetry.space_group_name_H-M   'P 1'
#
loop_
_entity.id
_entity.type
_entity.pdbx_description
1 polymer ?
#
loop_
_entity_poly.entity_id
_entity_poly.type
_entity_poly.pdbx_seq_one_letter_code
_entity_poly.pdbx_strand_id
1 'polypeptide(L)'
;KEAAQKPLSAGRMDEIVRACGFQESALTILPKIKEGIWAFGEMDVQGNFCSAVSHIPLLPLTYLQKSWLKALLSDARISLFVEEEERKRLERELQGVEPLYSEEDFYYFDRYLDGDDYASPEYRKNFRTALSALRGGKPLFVAYAGKRRDIAGCVTHEALPVRMQYSSKDDKFRLCCLEWYGGSFSREV
;
A
#
# COMPACT_ATOMS: atom_id res chain seq x y z
N LYS A 1 6.70 3.77 18.99
CA LYS A 1 7.21 4.51 17.83
C LYS A 1 7.66 5.91 18.22
N GLU A 2 6.77 6.73 18.81
CA GLU A 2 7.08 8.12 19.20
C GLU A 2 8.24 8.19 20.19
N ALA A 3 8.26 7.32 21.22
CA ALA A 3 9.32 7.26 22.22
C ALA A 3 10.72 6.90 21.65
N ALA A 4 10.80 6.25 20.50
CA ALA A 4 12.07 5.95 19.82
C ALA A 4 12.66 7.18 19.10
N GLN A 5 11.89 8.25 18.95
CA GLN A 5 12.30 9.47 18.24
C GLN A 5 12.61 10.63 19.21
N LYS A 6 11.89 10.71 20.32
CA LYS A 6 12.05 11.78 21.33
C LYS A 6 11.56 11.32 22.71
N PRO A 7 12.08 11.93 23.80
CA PRO A 7 11.55 11.71 25.14
C PRO A 7 10.05 12.04 25.22
N LEU A 8 9.30 11.26 25.98
CA LEU A 8 7.85 11.44 26.17
C LEU A 8 7.54 11.94 27.56
N SER A 9 6.75 12.99 27.67
CA SER A 9 6.23 13.44 28.96
C SER A 9 5.28 12.40 29.58
N ALA A 10 5.12 12.42 30.89
CA ALA A 10 4.23 11.52 31.62
C ALA A 10 2.77 11.61 31.11
N GLY A 11 2.30 12.83 30.80
CA GLY A 11 0.96 13.04 30.22
C GLY A 11 0.83 12.41 28.83
N ARG A 12 1.86 12.55 28.00
CA ARG A 12 1.84 11.94 26.66
C ARG A 12 1.88 10.42 26.70
N MET A 13 2.60 9.85 27.67
CA MET A 13 2.59 8.40 27.92
C MET A 13 1.19 7.90 28.29
N ASP A 14 0.51 8.61 29.21
CA ASP A 14 -0.85 8.28 29.63
C ASP A 14 -1.83 8.29 28.44
N GLU A 15 -1.78 9.35 27.63
CA GLU A 15 -2.59 9.44 26.41
C GLU A 15 -2.36 8.26 25.45
N ILE A 16 -1.10 7.91 25.19
CA ILE A 16 -0.75 6.81 24.27
C ILE A 16 -1.27 5.48 24.83
N VAL A 17 -1.07 5.22 26.13
CA VAL A 17 -1.50 3.96 26.74
C VAL A 17 -3.04 3.83 26.69
N ARG A 18 -3.76 4.93 26.96
CA ARG A 18 -5.23 4.93 26.87
C ARG A 18 -5.74 4.81 25.45
N ALA A 19 -5.06 5.39 24.47
CA ALA A 19 -5.43 5.32 23.06
C ALA A 19 -5.15 3.95 22.44
N CYS A 20 -4.11 3.23 22.91
CA CYS A 20 -3.71 1.94 22.37
C CYS A 20 -4.25 0.74 23.16
N GLY A 21 -4.77 0.97 24.36
CA GLY A 21 -5.32 -0.04 25.28
C GLY A 21 -6.68 0.36 25.82
N PHE A 22 -7.12 -0.32 26.86
CA PHE A 22 -8.29 0.08 27.62
C PHE A 22 -7.92 1.18 28.62
N GLN A 23 -8.89 1.96 29.09
CA GLN A 23 -8.63 3.03 30.06
C GLN A 23 -7.92 2.51 31.32
N GLU A 24 -8.30 1.33 31.79
CA GLU A 24 -7.71 0.66 32.94
C GLU A 24 -6.26 0.21 32.72
N SER A 25 -5.86 0.04 31.46
CA SER A 25 -4.48 -0.36 31.12
C SER A 25 -3.45 0.64 31.61
N ALA A 26 -3.78 1.92 31.69
CA ALA A 26 -2.90 2.96 32.19
C ALA A 26 -2.54 2.73 33.67
N LEU A 27 -3.49 2.24 34.47
CA LEU A 27 -3.29 1.97 35.89
C LEU A 27 -2.29 0.82 36.16
N THR A 28 -2.17 -0.09 35.21
CA THR A 28 -1.28 -1.26 35.34
C THR A 28 0.05 -1.05 34.60
N ILE A 29 0.03 -0.44 33.41
CA ILE A 29 1.19 -0.30 32.54
C ILE A 29 2.13 0.80 33.02
N LEU A 30 1.58 1.98 33.31
CA LEU A 30 2.40 3.15 33.63
C LEU A 30 3.23 2.98 34.92
N PRO A 31 2.72 2.42 36.01
CA PRO A 31 3.56 2.14 37.18
C PRO A 31 4.72 1.21 36.87
N LYS A 32 4.48 0.13 36.14
CA LYS A 32 5.52 -0.85 35.78
C LYS A 32 6.65 -0.26 34.91
N ILE A 33 6.31 0.70 34.05
CA ILE A 33 7.31 1.42 33.25
C ILE A 33 8.08 2.43 34.17
N LYS A 34 7.36 3.19 35.00
CA LYS A 34 7.97 4.20 35.89
C LYS A 34 8.86 3.58 36.95
N GLU A 35 8.51 2.42 37.46
CA GLU A 35 9.26 1.67 38.47
C GLU A 35 10.41 0.84 37.85
N GLY A 36 10.57 0.87 36.50
CA GLY A 36 11.61 0.14 35.81
C GLY A 36 11.39 -1.39 35.77
N ILE A 37 10.20 -1.88 36.15
CA ILE A 37 9.87 -3.31 36.10
C ILE A 37 9.90 -3.80 34.64
N TRP A 38 9.45 -2.95 33.75
CA TRP A 38 9.57 -3.21 32.29
C TRP A 38 10.68 -2.35 31.71
N ALA A 39 11.78 -2.99 31.33
CA ALA A 39 13.00 -2.35 30.84
C ALA A 39 12.86 -1.80 29.40
N PHE A 40 11.78 -1.10 29.09
CA PHE A 40 11.57 -0.46 27.77
C PHE A 40 12.30 0.88 27.64
N GLY A 41 12.80 1.43 28.72
CA GLY A 41 13.49 2.71 28.82
C GLY A 41 13.58 3.19 30.26
N GLU A 42 14.05 4.42 30.41
CA GLU A 42 14.29 5.06 31.72
C GLU A 42 13.62 6.42 31.78
N MET A 43 13.36 6.88 33.01
CA MET A 43 12.87 8.25 33.25
C MET A 43 14.08 9.18 33.38
N ASP A 44 14.09 10.29 32.64
CA ASP A 44 15.10 11.33 32.77
C ASP A 44 14.88 12.16 34.08
N VAL A 45 15.82 13.05 34.36
CA VAL A 45 15.75 13.94 35.54
C VAL A 45 14.57 14.93 35.51
N GLN A 46 13.97 15.14 34.33
CA GLN A 46 12.79 15.98 34.16
C GLN A 46 11.48 15.16 34.22
N GLY A 47 11.55 13.85 34.42
CA GLY A 47 10.41 12.96 34.49
C GLY A 47 9.82 12.60 33.10
N ASN A 48 10.62 12.71 32.04
CA ASN A 48 10.23 12.21 30.71
C ASN A 48 10.76 10.80 30.52
N PHE A 49 10.01 10.00 29.79
CA PHE A 49 10.40 8.64 29.44
C PHE A 49 11.30 8.65 28.20
N CYS A 50 12.50 8.11 28.34
CA CYS A 50 13.49 7.88 27.30
C CYS A 50 13.49 6.40 26.92
N SER A 51 13.19 6.09 25.67
CA SER A 51 13.17 4.72 25.19
C SER A 51 14.57 4.08 25.17
N ALA A 52 14.67 2.81 25.56
CA ALA A 52 15.89 2.02 25.43
C ALA A 52 16.25 1.72 23.97
N VAL A 53 15.32 1.90 23.02
CA VAL A 53 15.55 1.68 21.60
C VAL A 53 15.50 2.99 20.83
N SER A 54 16.47 3.20 19.94
CA SER A 54 16.61 4.41 19.12
C SER A 54 15.93 4.29 17.74
N HIS A 55 15.31 3.15 17.44
CA HIS A 55 14.63 2.89 16.19
C HIS A 55 13.24 2.30 16.44
N ILE A 56 12.37 2.41 15.45
CA ILE A 56 11.04 1.78 15.51
C ILE A 56 11.23 0.27 15.46
N PRO A 57 10.83 -0.49 16.51
CA PRO A 57 10.94 -1.94 16.48
C PRO A 57 10.07 -2.51 15.39
N LEU A 58 10.68 -3.31 14.51
CA LEU A 58 9.98 -4.06 13.48
C LEU A 58 9.61 -5.43 14.06
N LEU A 59 8.33 -5.75 14.05
CA LEU A 59 7.86 -7.09 14.38
C LEU A 59 8.16 -8.01 13.20
N PRO A 60 8.79 -9.17 13.42
CA PRO A 60 8.96 -10.15 12.37
C PRO A 60 7.60 -10.64 11.87
N LEU A 61 7.50 -10.86 10.57
CA LEU A 61 6.28 -11.44 9.99
C LEU A 61 6.07 -12.85 10.55
N THR A 62 4.84 -13.17 10.90
CA THR A 62 4.41 -14.53 11.24
C THR A 62 4.54 -15.43 10.01
N TYR A 63 4.57 -16.74 10.21
CA TYR A 63 4.59 -17.69 9.10
C TYR A 63 3.39 -17.50 8.16
N LEU A 64 2.20 -17.32 8.70
CA LEU A 64 0.98 -17.06 7.93
C LEU A 64 1.09 -15.79 7.06
N GLN A 65 1.64 -14.70 7.61
CA GLN A 65 1.87 -13.46 6.84
C GLN A 65 2.89 -13.67 5.72
N LYS A 66 3.94 -14.47 5.97
CA LYS A 66 4.92 -14.83 4.94
C LYS A 66 4.31 -15.68 3.84
N SER A 67 3.50 -16.68 4.19
CA SER A 67 2.78 -17.53 3.23
C SER A 67 1.81 -16.72 2.37
N TRP A 68 1.10 -15.77 2.98
CA TRP A 68 0.22 -14.85 2.26
C TRP A 68 1.01 -13.93 1.31
N LEU A 69 2.10 -13.35 1.79
CA LEU A 69 2.96 -12.51 0.96
C LEU A 69 3.56 -13.30 -0.21
N LYS A 70 3.95 -14.56 0.02
CA LYS A 70 4.43 -15.47 -1.03
C LYS A 70 3.38 -15.71 -2.10
N ALA A 71 2.12 -15.93 -1.71
CA ALA A 71 1.00 -16.09 -2.64
C ALA A 71 0.76 -14.81 -3.46
N LEU A 72 0.82 -13.62 -2.83
CA LEU A 72 0.71 -12.34 -3.56
C LEU A 72 1.81 -12.13 -4.59
N LEU A 73 3.06 -12.54 -4.28
CA LEU A 73 4.18 -12.40 -5.22
C LEU A 73 4.04 -13.30 -6.45
N SER A 74 3.24 -14.35 -6.38
CA SER A 74 2.93 -15.23 -7.50
C SER A 74 1.87 -14.66 -8.45
N ASP A 75 1.10 -13.66 -8.02
CA ASP A 75 0.10 -12.98 -8.84
C ASP A 75 0.79 -12.07 -9.87
N ALA A 76 0.46 -12.24 -11.16
CA ALA A 76 1.04 -11.44 -12.24
C ALA A 76 0.82 -9.92 -12.04
N ARG A 77 -0.31 -9.53 -11.41
CA ARG A 77 -0.68 -8.15 -11.15
C ARG A 77 0.21 -7.46 -10.13
N ILE A 78 0.94 -8.21 -9.30
CA ILE A 78 1.85 -7.62 -8.30
C ILE A 78 2.94 -6.76 -8.96
N SER A 79 3.33 -7.10 -10.19
CA SER A 79 4.30 -6.35 -11.00
C SER A 79 3.88 -4.91 -11.29
N LEU A 80 2.60 -4.59 -11.17
CA LEU A 80 2.06 -3.24 -11.31
C LEU A 80 2.38 -2.35 -10.12
N PHE A 81 2.52 -2.94 -8.92
CA PHE A 81 2.65 -2.24 -7.64
C PHE A 81 4.06 -2.30 -7.06
N VAL A 82 4.81 -3.35 -7.36
CA VAL A 82 6.14 -3.64 -6.81
C VAL A 82 7.15 -3.63 -7.95
N GLU A 83 8.30 -2.97 -7.73
CA GLU A 83 9.37 -2.98 -8.69
C GLU A 83 10.05 -4.36 -8.75
N GLU A 84 10.58 -4.71 -9.91
CA GLU A 84 11.16 -6.04 -10.16
C GLU A 84 12.30 -6.40 -9.18
N GLU A 85 13.15 -5.43 -8.83
CA GLU A 85 14.25 -5.65 -7.89
C GLU A 85 13.73 -5.92 -6.47
N GLU A 86 12.70 -5.21 -6.06
CA GLU A 86 12.05 -5.43 -4.76
C GLU A 86 11.33 -6.79 -4.73
N ARG A 87 10.64 -7.15 -5.81
CA ARG A 87 9.98 -8.45 -5.95
C ARG A 87 10.99 -9.59 -5.81
N LYS A 88 12.11 -9.54 -6.52
CA LYS A 88 13.19 -10.53 -6.42
C LYS A 88 13.83 -10.61 -5.03
N ARG A 89 13.94 -9.46 -4.34
CA ARG A 89 14.41 -9.43 -2.96
C ARG A 89 13.46 -10.17 -2.03
N LEU A 90 12.17 -9.87 -2.11
CA LEU A 90 11.13 -10.52 -1.31
C LEU A 90 11.04 -12.02 -1.61
N GLU A 91 11.14 -12.43 -2.86
CA GLU A 91 11.16 -13.85 -3.26
C GLU A 91 12.33 -14.61 -2.60
N ARG A 92 13.51 -14.00 -2.55
CA ARG A 92 14.67 -14.59 -1.86
C ARG A 92 14.46 -14.69 -0.36
N GLU A 93 13.92 -13.65 0.27
CA GLU A 93 13.62 -13.64 1.71
C GLU A 93 12.54 -14.67 2.10
N LEU A 94 11.65 -15.00 1.17
CA LEU A 94 10.58 -15.98 1.34
C LEU A 94 10.93 -17.35 0.75
N GLN A 95 12.21 -17.61 0.48
CA GLN A 95 12.66 -18.93 0.04
C GLN A 95 12.36 -19.97 1.14
N GLY A 96 11.76 -21.10 0.74
CA GLY A 96 11.34 -22.15 1.68
C GLY A 96 10.02 -21.88 2.44
N VAL A 97 9.36 -20.75 2.18
CA VAL A 97 8.00 -20.50 2.64
C VAL A 97 7.02 -21.03 1.59
N GLU A 98 6.05 -21.84 2.00
CA GLU A 98 4.96 -22.27 1.11
C GLU A 98 3.95 -21.14 0.94
N PRO A 99 3.44 -20.88 -0.29
CA PRO A 99 2.39 -19.89 -0.50
C PRO A 99 1.09 -20.36 0.18
N LEU A 100 0.28 -19.41 0.64
CA LEU A 100 -1.01 -19.70 1.26
C LEU A 100 -2.00 -20.33 0.28
N TYR A 101 -1.90 -19.98 -0.98
CA TYR A 101 -2.66 -20.50 -2.11
C TYR A 101 -1.84 -20.28 -3.40
N SER A 102 -2.18 -21.03 -4.44
CA SER A 102 -1.65 -20.89 -5.80
C SER A 102 -2.79 -20.60 -6.80
N GLU A 103 -2.45 -20.17 -8.01
CA GLU A 103 -3.44 -20.00 -9.08
C GLU A 103 -4.17 -21.32 -9.41
N GLU A 104 -3.52 -22.47 -9.21
CA GLU A 104 -4.07 -23.80 -9.50
C GLU A 104 -5.18 -24.19 -8.51
N ASP A 105 -5.25 -23.55 -7.34
CA ASP A 105 -6.27 -23.78 -6.34
C ASP A 105 -7.63 -23.16 -6.72
N PHE A 106 -7.64 -22.31 -7.77
CA PHE A 106 -8.83 -21.56 -8.15
C PHE A 106 -9.30 -21.90 -9.55
N TYR A 107 -10.60 -22.12 -9.68
CA TYR A 107 -11.27 -22.16 -10.96
C TYR A 107 -12.00 -20.84 -11.19
N TYR A 108 -11.57 -20.11 -12.25
CA TYR A 108 -12.21 -18.85 -12.61
C TYR A 108 -13.38 -19.11 -13.57
N PHE A 109 -14.58 -19.03 -13.02
CA PHE A 109 -15.79 -19.10 -13.82
C PHE A 109 -16.00 -17.80 -14.61
N ASP A 110 -16.27 -17.89 -15.91
CA ASP A 110 -16.63 -16.76 -16.77
C ASP A 110 -15.54 -15.65 -16.87
N ARG A 111 -14.25 -16.06 -16.90
CA ARG A 111 -13.12 -15.14 -17.13
C ARG A 111 -12.77 -15.11 -18.62
N TYR A 112 -12.68 -13.91 -19.22
CA TYR A 112 -12.18 -13.75 -20.57
C TYR A 112 -10.65 -13.90 -20.61
N LEU A 113 -10.15 -14.42 -21.77
CA LEU A 113 -8.70 -14.66 -21.96
C LEU A 113 -7.95 -13.44 -22.55
N ASP A 114 -8.64 -12.31 -22.72
CA ASP A 114 -8.12 -11.10 -23.35
C ASP A 114 -7.76 -10.00 -22.32
N GLY A 115 -7.30 -10.42 -21.16
CA GLY A 115 -6.85 -9.55 -20.05
C GLY A 115 -5.76 -8.57 -20.45
N ASP A 116 -5.43 -7.65 -19.53
CA ASP A 116 -4.33 -6.72 -19.73
C ASP A 116 -2.97 -7.42 -19.68
N ASP A 117 -2.01 -6.96 -20.50
CA ASP A 117 -0.64 -7.49 -20.49
C ASP A 117 0.17 -6.89 -19.34
N TYR A 118 0.07 -7.51 -18.17
CA TYR A 118 0.83 -7.12 -16.98
C TYR A 118 2.35 -7.31 -17.11
N ALA A 119 2.81 -8.08 -18.09
CA ALA A 119 4.24 -8.27 -18.36
C ALA A 119 4.84 -7.12 -19.15
N SER A 120 4.03 -6.36 -19.90
CA SER A 120 4.48 -5.22 -20.70
C SER A 120 5.10 -4.12 -19.82
N PRO A 121 6.36 -3.71 -20.07
CA PRO A 121 6.98 -2.60 -19.36
C PRO A 121 6.25 -1.28 -19.56
N GLU A 122 5.70 -1.06 -20.76
CA GLU A 122 4.93 0.13 -21.09
C GLU A 122 3.62 0.18 -20.31
N TYR A 123 2.88 -0.95 -20.26
CA TYR A 123 1.66 -1.05 -19.46
C TYR A 123 1.95 -0.77 -17.98
N ARG A 124 2.98 -1.39 -17.41
CA ARG A 124 3.38 -1.15 -16.00
C ARG A 124 3.72 0.29 -15.72
N LYS A 125 4.47 0.95 -16.62
CA LYS A 125 4.81 2.37 -16.50
C LYS A 125 3.56 3.24 -16.51
N ASN A 126 2.66 3.02 -17.48
CA ASN A 126 1.41 3.77 -17.61
C ASN A 126 0.50 3.56 -16.40
N PHE A 127 0.35 2.33 -15.93
CA PHE A 127 -0.41 2.00 -14.73
C PHE A 127 0.12 2.74 -13.49
N ARG A 128 1.44 2.72 -13.25
CA ARG A 128 2.06 3.39 -12.10
C ARG A 128 1.93 4.92 -12.19
N THR A 129 2.03 5.47 -13.39
CA THR A 129 1.80 6.90 -13.62
C THR A 129 0.36 7.28 -13.28
N ALA A 130 -0.61 6.50 -13.76
CA ALA A 130 -2.02 6.69 -13.46
C ALA A 130 -2.32 6.56 -11.95
N LEU A 131 -1.75 5.53 -11.30
CA LEU A 131 -1.91 5.32 -9.85
C LEU A 131 -1.29 6.46 -9.02
N SER A 132 -0.12 6.95 -9.43
CA SER A 132 0.55 8.09 -8.77
C SER A 132 -0.27 9.37 -8.90
N ALA A 133 -0.80 9.64 -10.08
CA ALA A 133 -1.66 10.80 -10.32
C ALA A 133 -2.97 10.72 -9.52
N LEU A 134 -3.60 9.54 -9.49
CA LEU A 134 -4.79 9.28 -8.67
C LEU A 134 -4.54 9.56 -7.18
N ARG A 135 -3.43 9.04 -6.64
CA ARG A 135 -3.06 9.25 -5.22
C ARG A 135 -2.69 10.69 -4.91
N GLY A 136 -2.11 11.38 -5.89
CA GLY A 136 -1.70 12.79 -5.75
C GLY A 136 -2.79 13.80 -6.09
N GLY A 137 -3.96 13.36 -6.57
CA GLY A 137 -5.03 14.25 -7.07
C GLY A 137 -4.56 15.14 -8.22
N LYS A 138 -3.70 14.61 -9.11
CA LYS A 138 -3.07 15.37 -10.20
C LYS A 138 -3.69 14.99 -11.54
N PRO A 139 -3.89 15.96 -12.47
CA PRO A 139 -4.34 15.65 -13.81
C PRO A 139 -3.27 14.87 -14.60
N LEU A 140 -3.73 14.15 -15.61
CA LEU A 140 -2.94 13.40 -16.58
C LEU A 140 -3.27 13.86 -18.00
N PHE A 141 -2.27 13.81 -18.88
CA PHE A 141 -2.50 13.84 -20.32
C PHE A 141 -2.56 12.38 -20.80
N VAL A 142 -3.74 11.95 -21.23
CA VAL A 142 -3.99 10.59 -21.72
C VAL A 142 -4.06 10.64 -23.23
N ALA A 143 -3.15 9.91 -23.88
CA ALA A 143 -3.13 9.74 -25.31
C ALA A 143 -3.60 8.32 -25.66
N TYR A 144 -4.64 8.18 -26.48
CA TYR A 144 -5.09 6.88 -26.95
C TYR A 144 -5.40 6.90 -28.44
N ALA A 145 -5.14 5.77 -29.08
CA ALA A 145 -5.54 5.53 -30.46
C ALA A 145 -6.98 5.01 -30.47
N GLY A 146 -7.91 5.81 -30.97
CA GLY A 146 -9.30 5.38 -31.12
C GLY A 146 -9.44 4.27 -32.15
N LYS A 147 -10.29 3.27 -31.90
CA LYS A 147 -10.62 2.21 -32.89
C LYS A 147 -11.44 2.69 -34.08
N ARG A 148 -11.85 3.96 -34.16
CA ARG A 148 -12.53 4.52 -35.32
C ARG A 148 -11.53 4.72 -36.45
N ARG A 149 -11.71 3.96 -37.52
CA ARG A 149 -10.88 3.99 -38.75
C ARG A 149 -10.78 5.34 -39.45
N ASP A 150 -11.60 6.30 -39.04
CA ASP A 150 -11.72 7.60 -39.75
C ASP A 150 -10.89 8.74 -39.10
N ILE A 151 -10.23 8.49 -37.98
CA ILE A 151 -9.36 9.48 -37.36
C ILE A 151 -7.98 8.82 -37.16
N ALA A 152 -7.13 8.94 -38.18
CA ALA A 152 -5.71 8.64 -38.07
C ALA A 152 -5.03 9.71 -37.20
N GLY A 153 -5.18 9.64 -35.89
CA GLY A 153 -4.58 10.59 -34.95
C GLY A 153 -4.66 10.10 -33.52
N CYS A 154 -3.56 10.27 -32.80
CA CYS A 154 -3.56 10.13 -31.35
C CYS A 154 -4.30 11.32 -30.75
N VAL A 155 -5.41 11.09 -30.08
CA VAL A 155 -6.14 12.15 -29.38
C VAL A 155 -5.62 12.23 -27.96
N THR A 156 -5.20 13.42 -27.52
CA THR A 156 -4.72 13.65 -26.18
C THR A 156 -5.78 14.42 -25.39
N HIS A 157 -6.16 13.89 -24.25
CA HIS A 157 -7.11 14.51 -23.33
C HIS A 157 -6.43 14.82 -22.00
N GLU A 158 -6.76 15.96 -21.42
CA GLU A 158 -6.45 16.25 -20.04
C GLU A 158 -7.55 15.67 -19.16
N ALA A 159 -7.17 14.76 -18.25
CA ALA A 159 -8.10 14.02 -17.43
C ALA A 159 -7.63 13.98 -15.96
N LEU A 160 -8.54 14.19 -15.03
CA LEU A 160 -8.29 14.06 -13.60
C LEU A 160 -8.73 12.67 -13.13
N PRO A 161 -7.81 11.79 -12.73
CA PRO A 161 -8.15 10.48 -12.19
C PRO A 161 -8.95 10.58 -10.91
N VAL A 162 -10.07 9.88 -10.84
CA VAL A 162 -10.96 9.84 -9.66
C VAL A 162 -10.94 8.47 -9.00
N ARG A 163 -10.90 7.42 -9.82
CA ARG A 163 -11.02 6.05 -9.34
C ARG A 163 -10.37 5.07 -10.31
N MET A 164 -9.75 4.03 -9.77
CA MET A 164 -9.30 2.86 -10.52
C MET A 164 -10.23 1.69 -10.21
N GLN A 165 -10.72 1.01 -11.23
CA GLN A 165 -11.57 -0.17 -11.13
C GLN A 165 -10.85 -1.38 -11.70
N TYR A 166 -11.06 -2.54 -11.11
CA TYR A 166 -10.61 -3.81 -11.63
C TYR A 166 -11.80 -4.70 -11.94
N SER A 167 -11.86 -5.22 -13.16
CA SER A 167 -12.84 -6.20 -13.59
C SER A 167 -12.22 -7.60 -13.55
N SER A 168 -12.66 -8.43 -12.61
CA SER A 168 -12.20 -9.82 -12.50
C SER A 168 -12.64 -10.68 -13.69
N LYS A 169 -13.76 -10.33 -14.34
CA LYS A 169 -14.28 -10.99 -15.52
C LYS A 169 -13.40 -10.74 -16.74
N ASP A 170 -13.06 -9.48 -16.97
CA ASP A 170 -12.26 -9.07 -18.14
C ASP A 170 -10.75 -9.14 -17.87
N ASP A 171 -10.35 -9.31 -16.61
CA ASP A 171 -8.97 -9.20 -16.12
C ASP A 171 -8.30 -7.87 -16.56
N LYS A 172 -9.01 -6.76 -16.38
CA LYS A 172 -8.60 -5.44 -16.85
C LYS A 172 -8.77 -4.37 -15.78
N PHE A 173 -7.81 -3.45 -15.78
CA PHE A 173 -7.93 -2.21 -15.01
C PHE A 173 -8.56 -1.11 -15.87
N ARG A 174 -9.45 -0.33 -15.27
CA ARG A 174 -10.10 0.84 -15.86
C ARG A 174 -9.85 2.05 -14.99
N LEU A 175 -9.40 3.15 -15.59
CA LEU A 175 -9.21 4.42 -14.93
C LEU A 175 -10.44 5.31 -15.20
N CYS A 176 -11.21 5.60 -14.17
CA CYS A 176 -12.32 6.56 -14.25
C CYS A 176 -11.75 7.96 -14.01
N CYS A 177 -12.00 8.86 -14.93
CA CYS A 177 -11.49 10.21 -14.91
C CYS A 177 -12.61 11.24 -15.05
N LEU A 178 -12.36 12.44 -14.56
CA LEU A 178 -13.08 13.64 -14.99
C LEU A 178 -12.31 14.26 -16.15
N GLU A 179 -13.00 14.54 -17.23
CA GLU A 179 -12.42 15.22 -18.40
C GLU A 179 -12.45 16.73 -18.22
N TRP A 180 -11.39 17.42 -18.68
CA TRP A 180 -11.36 18.88 -18.69
C TRP A 180 -12.29 19.41 -19.78
N TYR A 181 -13.32 20.14 -19.38
CA TYR A 181 -14.28 20.73 -20.29
C TYR A 181 -14.68 22.13 -19.84
N GLY A 182 -14.56 23.12 -20.72
CA GLY A 182 -15.05 24.48 -20.49
C GLY A 182 -14.45 25.21 -19.27
N GLY A 183 -13.21 24.89 -18.87
CA GLY A 183 -12.51 25.54 -17.76
C GLY A 183 -12.65 24.83 -16.41
N SER A 184 -13.26 23.64 -16.37
CA SER A 184 -13.36 22.81 -15.16
C SER A 184 -13.38 21.31 -15.48
N PHE A 185 -13.06 20.47 -14.50
CA PHE A 185 -13.24 19.02 -14.61
C PHE A 185 -14.70 18.67 -14.26
N SER A 186 -15.47 18.20 -15.22
CA SER A 186 -16.92 18.07 -15.03
C SER A 186 -17.59 16.80 -15.56
N ARG A 187 -16.90 15.98 -16.36
CA ARG A 187 -17.49 14.78 -16.95
C ARG A 187 -16.68 13.53 -16.58
N GLU A 188 -17.36 12.50 -16.04
CA GLU A 188 -16.76 11.19 -15.79
C GLU A 188 -16.65 10.40 -17.11
N VAL A 189 -15.44 9.93 -17.41
CA VAL A 189 -15.08 9.15 -18.61
C VAL A 189 -14.52 7.80 -18.18
#